data_9b75eea1852d2efca21ef9ed1bbcb5f8
#
_entry.id   9b75eea1852d2efca21ef9ed1bbcb5f8
#
_cell.length_a   1.000
_cell.length_b   1.000
_cell.length_c   1.000
_cell.angle_alpha   90.00
_cell.angle_beta   90.00
_cell.angle_gamma   90.00
#
_symmetry.space_group_name_H-M   'P 1'
#
loop_
_entity.id
_entity.type
_entity.pdbx_description
1 polymer ?
#
loop_
_entity_poly.entity_id
_entity_poly.type
_entity_poly.pdbx_seq_one_letter_code
_entity_poly.pdbx_strand_id
1 'polypeptide(L)'
;VTQFTFDARAGLSQLDAPSVIRTKRDGGVLSDAAIDWVIDGYTHGRVHDEQMSALLMAIFLRGMNSAELARWTLAMIASGERFDFGDLRRDGKPLALVDKHSTGGVGDKITIPLVPVVMACGAAVPQAAGRGLGHTGGTLDKLEAISGFTAELSKAQIRQQLQDIGAAIFAAGDLAPADRKIYALRDVTATTESLPLIASSIMSKKLAEGANALVLDTKVGRGAFLKTEAESRELARTMVDLGNAYGVPTRALLTNMDVPLGRAVGNAVEVAESVDVLAGGGPEDVVELTLALAREMLDAAGLDGIDPAVTLTDGSAMDCFRALVAAQGGDL
;
A
#
# COMPACT_ATOMS: atom_id res chain seq x y z
N VAL A 1 14.28 -19.35 32.61
CA VAL A 1 14.61 -19.27 31.18
C VAL A 1 14.51 -20.67 30.63
N THR A 2 13.34 -21.07 30.14
CA THR A 2 13.12 -22.39 29.53
C THR A 2 13.40 -22.22 28.05
N GLN A 3 14.49 -22.82 27.58
CA GLN A 3 14.81 -22.94 26.15
C GLN A 3 13.76 -23.85 25.51
N PHE A 4 12.87 -23.26 24.71
CA PHE A 4 12.07 -24.01 23.74
C PHE A 4 12.98 -24.37 22.56
N THR A 5 13.46 -25.60 22.54
CA THR A 5 14.08 -26.19 21.35
C THR A 5 12.97 -26.57 20.37
N PHE A 6 12.85 -25.81 19.32
CA PHE A 6 11.92 -26.06 18.22
C PHE A 6 12.49 -27.23 17.39
N ASP A 7 11.90 -28.42 17.48
CA ASP A 7 12.19 -29.51 16.56
C ASP A 7 11.45 -29.25 15.23
N ALA A 8 12.06 -28.41 14.40
CA ALA A 8 11.52 -27.99 13.11
C ALA A 8 11.47 -29.14 12.07
N ARG A 9 11.97 -30.34 12.39
CA ARG A 9 12.07 -31.45 11.43
C ARG A 9 10.95 -32.47 11.51
N ALA A 10 10.26 -32.59 12.64
CA ALA A 10 9.26 -33.63 12.83
C ALA A 10 7.88 -33.32 12.17
N GLY A 11 7.58 -32.04 11.86
CA GLY A 11 6.30 -31.62 11.26
C GLY A 11 6.36 -31.28 9.77
N LEU A 12 7.55 -31.01 9.22
CA LEU A 12 7.74 -30.53 7.84
C LEU A 12 7.82 -31.65 6.79
N SER A 13 8.05 -32.88 7.20
CA SER A 13 8.22 -34.03 6.27
C SER A 13 6.91 -34.52 5.63
N GLN A 14 5.75 -33.88 5.93
CA GLN A 14 4.43 -34.29 5.41
C GLN A 14 3.66 -33.15 4.73
N LEU A 15 4.21 -31.93 4.61
CA LEU A 15 3.52 -30.84 3.91
C LEU A 15 3.71 -30.96 2.40
N ASP A 16 2.59 -31.10 1.69
CA ASP A 16 2.53 -31.00 0.23
C ASP A 16 1.36 -30.08 -0.19
N ALA A 17 1.42 -29.56 -1.40
CA ALA A 17 0.40 -28.64 -1.90
C ALA A 17 -1.01 -29.25 -1.91
N PRO A 18 -1.22 -30.53 -2.34
CA PRO A 18 -2.52 -31.16 -2.26
C PRO A 18 -3.11 -31.23 -0.84
N SER A 19 -2.29 -31.46 0.17
CA SER A 19 -2.75 -31.51 1.58
C SER A 19 -3.17 -30.12 2.09
N VAL A 20 -2.39 -29.07 1.79
CA VAL A 20 -2.74 -27.69 2.14
C VAL A 20 -4.03 -27.26 1.45
N ILE A 21 -4.14 -27.52 0.14
CA ILE A 21 -5.35 -27.22 -0.65
C ILE A 21 -6.57 -27.95 -0.07
N ARG A 22 -6.46 -29.24 0.21
CA ARG A 22 -7.54 -30.06 0.76
C ARG A 22 -8.03 -29.53 2.11
N THR A 23 -7.10 -29.17 3.01
CA THR A 23 -7.42 -28.58 4.30
C THR A 23 -8.29 -27.34 4.12
N LYS A 24 -7.91 -26.41 3.25
CA LYS A 24 -8.66 -25.17 3.02
C LYS A 24 -9.97 -25.43 2.28
N ARG A 25 -9.95 -26.24 1.23
CA ARG A 25 -11.14 -26.64 0.45
C ARG A 25 -12.26 -27.19 1.34
N ASP A 26 -11.90 -28.03 2.31
CA ASP A 26 -12.84 -28.71 3.19
C ASP A 26 -13.25 -27.84 4.40
N GLY A 27 -12.83 -26.56 4.43
CA GLY A 27 -13.20 -25.57 5.46
C GLY A 27 -12.30 -25.61 6.71
N GLY A 28 -11.18 -26.33 6.65
CA GLY A 28 -10.19 -26.34 7.73
C GLY A 28 -9.37 -25.05 7.81
N VAL A 29 -8.71 -24.87 8.95
CA VAL A 29 -7.79 -23.76 9.22
C VAL A 29 -6.37 -24.19 8.86
N LEU A 30 -5.67 -23.37 8.10
CA LEU A 30 -4.27 -23.61 7.77
C LEU A 30 -3.38 -23.28 8.98
N SER A 31 -2.44 -24.17 9.28
CA SER A 31 -1.43 -23.89 10.31
C SER A 31 -0.42 -22.86 9.79
N ASP A 32 0.26 -22.16 10.71
CA ASP A 32 1.35 -21.24 10.39
C ASP A 32 2.41 -21.91 9.51
N ALA A 33 2.79 -23.13 9.84
CA ALA A 33 3.78 -23.91 9.07
C ALA A 33 3.30 -24.21 7.64
N ALA A 34 2.00 -24.49 7.44
CA ALA A 34 1.43 -24.72 6.11
C ALA A 34 1.41 -23.44 5.27
N ILE A 35 1.09 -22.30 5.89
CA ILE A 35 1.10 -20.98 5.24
C ILE A 35 2.52 -20.60 4.83
N ASP A 36 3.48 -20.70 5.74
CA ASP A 36 4.89 -20.41 5.44
C ASP A 36 5.42 -21.29 4.31
N TRP A 37 5.14 -22.59 4.40
CA TRP A 37 5.58 -23.57 3.42
C TRP A 37 5.03 -23.28 2.02
N VAL A 38 3.74 -22.93 1.91
CA VAL A 38 3.10 -22.69 0.61
C VAL A 38 3.55 -21.38 -0.01
N ILE A 39 3.70 -20.31 0.78
CA ILE A 39 4.16 -19.00 0.29
C ILE A 39 5.63 -19.09 -0.14
N ASP A 40 6.50 -19.67 0.69
CA ASP A 40 7.90 -19.88 0.34
C ASP A 40 8.04 -20.83 -0.87
N GLY A 41 7.28 -21.91 -0.87
CA GLY A 41 7.23 -22.86 -1.99
C GLY A 41 6.82 -22.23 -3.30
N TYR A 42 5.80 -21.35 -3.29
CA TYR A 42 5.34 -20.64 -4.47
C TYR A 42 6.34 -19.58 -4.92
N THR A 43 6.92 -18.84 -3.98
CA THR A 43 7.95 -17.84 -4.28
C THR A 43 9.14 -18.45 -5.04
N HIS A 44 9.57 -19.64 -4.64
CA HIS A 44 10.73 -20.33 -5.18
C HIS A 44 10.39 -21.43 -6.23
N GLY A 45 9.14 -21.50 -6.70
CA GLY A 45 8.73 -22.41 -7.78
C GLY A 45 8.57 -23.89 -7.39
N ARG A 46 8.51 -24.22 -6.09
CA ARG A 46 8.20 -25.60 -5.61
C ARG A 46 6.69 -25.88 -5.58
N VAL A 47 5.89 -24.85 -5.41
CA VAL A 47 4.43 -24.87 -5.61
C VAL A 47 4.16 -24.25 -6.96
N HIS A 48 3.41 -24.93 -7.81
CA HIS A 48 3.12 -24.50 -9.18
C HIS A 48 1.85 -23.66 -9.26
N ASP A 49 1.67 -22.95 -10.40
CA ASP A 49 0.53 -22.03 -10.59
C ASP A 49 -0.82 -22.72 -10.46
N GLU A 50 -0.98 -23.94 -10.98
CA GLU A 50 -2.22 -24.72 -10.87
C GLU A 50 -2.55 -25.08 -9.41
N GLN A 51 -1.52 -25.35 -8.58
CA GLN A 51 -1.70 -25.65 -7.17
C GLN A 51 -2.06 -24.38 -6.37
N MET A 52 -1.33 -23.28 -6.62
CA MET A 52 -1.63 -22.01 -6.01
C MET A 52 -3.03 -21.49 -6.43
N SER A 53 -3.41 -21.65 -7.70
CA SER A 53 -4.75 -21.29 -8.19
C SER A 53 -5.86 -22.03 -7.43
N ALA A 54 -5.68 -23.34 -7.21
CA ALA A 54 -6.62 -24.15 -6.46
C ALA A 54 -6.72 -23.68 -4.99
N LEU A 55 -5.60 -23.32 -4.37
CA LEU A 55 -5.57 -22.79 -3.00
C LEU A 55 -6.24 -21.42 -2.93
N LEU A 56 -5.95 -20.52 -3.86
CA LEU A 56 -6.56 -19.19 -3.91
C LEU A 56 -8.08 -19.27 -4.10
N MET A 57 -8.56 -20.20 -4.93
CA MET A 57 -9.99 -20.43 -5.08
C MET A 57 -10.61 -21.03 -3.80
N ALA A 58 -9.91 -21.93 -3.12
CA ALA A 58 -10.35 -22.46 -1.83
C ALA A 58 -10.45 -21.33 -0.78
N ILE A 59 -9.47 -20.42 -0.73
CA ILE A 59 -9.49 -19.23 0.14
C ILE A 59 -10.64 -18.28 -0.26
N PHE A 60 -10.85 -18.06 -1.56
CA PHE A 60 -11.96 -17.23 -2.04
C PHE A 60 -13.32 -17.74 -1.55
N LEU A 61 -13.54 -19.04 -1.62
CA LEU A 61 -14.82 -19.67 -1.23
C LEU A 61 -15.01 -19.87 0.28
N ARG A 62 -13.91 -20.04 1.04
CA ARG A 62 -13.93 -20.38 2.47
C ARG A 62 -13.47 -19.25 3.39
N GLY A 63 -12.85 -18.21 2.85
CA GLY A 63 -12.22 -17.14 3.61
C GLY A 63 -10.95 -17.58 4.34
N MET A 64 -10.40 -16.67 5.10
CA MET A 64 -9.36 -16.89 6.11
C MET A 64 -9.82 -16.28 7.43
N ASN A 65 -9.52 -16.91 8.55
CA ASN A 65 -9.68 -16.25 9.84
C ASN A 65 -8.53 -15.24 10.08
N SER A 66 -8.65 -14.43 11.13
CA SER A 66 -7.69 -13.36 11.41
C SER A 66 -6.26 -13.88 11.64
N ALA A 67 -6.10 -15.06 12.23
CA ALA A 67 -4.77 -15.66 12.46
C ALA A 67 -4.14 -16.12 11.15
N GLU A 68 -4.89 -16.82 10.29
CA GLU A 68 -4.45 -17.22 8.96
C GLU A 68 -4.06 -16.00 8.11
N LEU A 69 -4.90 -14.96 8.13
CA LEU A 69 -4.66 -13.74 7.36
C LEU A 69 -3.40 -13.01 7.83
N ALA A 70 -3.21 -12.88 9.15
CA ALA A 70 -2.02 -12.29 9.71
C ALA A 70 -0.77 -13.08 9.32
N ARG A 71 -0.80 -14.43 9.45
CA ARG A 71 0.33 -15.27 9.05
C ARG A 71 0.62 -15.22 7.56
N TRP A 72 -0.42 -15.26 6.72
CA TRP A 72 -0.29 -15.12 5.27
C TRP A 72 0.40 -13.81 4.89
N THR A 73 -0.05 -12.70 5.51
CA THR A 73 0.55 -11.38 5.29
C THR A 73 2.01 -11.35 5.73
N LEU A 74 2.34 -11.91 6.89
CA LEU A 74 3.71 -12.01 7.39
C LEU A 74 4.61 -12.86 6.48
N ALA A 75 4.11 -13.98 5.97
CA ALA A 75 4.85 -14.84 5.04
C ALA A 75 5.14 -14.11 3.72
N MET A 76 4.19 -13.32 3.21
CA MET A 76 4.40 -12.48 2.03
C MET A 76 5.44 -11.38 2.28
N ILE A 77 5.40 -10.70 3.43
CA ILE A 77 6.43 -9.72 3.83
C ILE A 77 7.81 -10.39 3.88
N ALA A 78 7.89 -11.57 4.49
CA ALA A 78 9.14 -12.31 4.66
C ALA A 78 9.72 -12.85 3.35
N SER A 79 8.94 -12.90 2.26
CA SER A 79 9.40 -13.33 0.95
C SER A 79 10.33 -12.34 0.25
N GLY A 80 10.41 -11.09 0.71
CA GLY A 80 11.17 -10.02 0.07
C GLY A 80 11.93 -9.12 1.04
N GLU A 81 12.34 -7.97 0.53
CA GLU A 81 13.01 -6.96 1.34
C GLU A 81 12.03 -6.25 2.28
N ARG A 82 12.57 -5.75 3.37
CA ARG A 82 11.90 -4.79 4.27
C ARG A 82 12.76 -3.56 4.36
N PHE A 83 12.12 -2.41 4.29
CA PHE A 83 12.79 -1.15 4.51
C PHE A 83 12.69 -0.76 5.99
N ASP A 84 13.75 -0.15 6.49
CA ASP A 84 13.81 0.45 7.81
C ASP A 84 14.50 1.81 7.68
N PHE A 85 13.81 2.84 8.10
CA PHE A 85 14.25 4.24 8.06
C PHE A 85 14.29 4.85 9.47
N GLY A 86 14.19 4.03 10.51
CA GLY A 86 14.13 4.47 11.90
C GLY A 86 15.39 5.19 12.42
N ASP A 87 16.51 5.06 11.72
CA ASP A 87 17.76 5.77 12.00
C ASP A 87 17.86 7.15 11.29
N LEU A 88 16.98 7.46 10.32
CA LEU A 88 16.99 8.75 9.64
C LEU A 88 16.59 9.88 10.59
N ARG A 89 17.30 10.99 10.46
CA ARG A 89 17.13 12.18 11.32
C ARG A 89 17.12 13.43 10.47
N ARG A 90 16.29 14.40 10.85
CA ARG A 90 16.32 15.77 10.34
C ARG A 90 16.44 16.70 11.55
N ASP A 91 17.41 17.62 11.55
CA ASP A 91 17.69 18.52 12.66
C ASP A 91 17.83 17.79 14.00
N GLY A 92 18.46 16.60 13.98
CA GLY A 92 18.69 15.76 15.15
C GLY A 92 17.46 14.97 15.65
N LYS A 93 16.28 15.16 15.06
CA LYS A 93 15.04 14.45 15.41
C LYS A 93 14.77 13.29 14.45
N PRO A 94 14.16 12.17 14.91
CA PRO A 94 13.68 11.13 14.00
C PRO A 94 12.72 11.70 12.98
N LEU A 95 12.74 11.15 11.75
CA LEU A 95 11.74 11.50 10.75
C LEU A 95 10.35 10.99 11.17
N ALA A 96 9.34 11.82 11.03
CA ALA A 96 7.94 11.46 11.21
C ALA A 96 7.45 10.72 9.95
N LEU A 97 7.71 9.40 9.88
CA LEU A 97 7.45 8.56 8.71
C LEU A 97 5.99 8.11 8.69
N VAL A 98 5.26 8.51 7.67
CA VAL A 98 3.86 8.13 7.47
C VAL A 98 3.59 7.87 6.00
N ASP A 99 2.74 6.90 5.70
CA ASP A 99 2.33 6.64 4.33
C ASP A 99 0.81 6.53 4.20
N LYS A 100 0.34 6.59 2.97
CA LYS A 100 -1.07 6.43 2.60
C LYS A 100 -1.23 5.37 1.51
N HIS A 101 -2.28 4.57 1.63
CA HIS A 101 -2.69 3.68 0.56
C HIS A 101 -4.15 3.95 0.16
N SER A 102 -4.42 3.98 -1.15
CA SER A 102 -5.77 3.98 -1.69
C SER A 102 -6.12 2.61 -2.26
N THR A 103 -7.36 2.17 -2.06
CA THR A 103 -7.87 0.97 -2.74
C THR A 103 -8.13 1.20 -4.23
N GLY A 104 -7.94 2.44 -4.70
CA GLY A 104 -8.05 2.81 -6.11
C GLY A 104 -9.46 3.15 -6.57
N GLY A 105 -9.54 3.95 -7.62
CA GLY A 105 -10.79 4.40 -8.22
C GLY A 105 -10.54 5.23 -9.48
N VAL A 106 -11.62 5.65 -10.12
CA VAL A 106 -11.56 6.45 -11.35
C VAL A 106 -11.15 7.90 -11.01
N GLY A 107 -10.06 8.37 -11.60
CA GLY A 107 -9.54 9.72 -11.36
C GLY A 107 -8.83 9.88 -10.00
N ASP A 108 -8.49 8.78 -9.32
CA ASP A 108 -7.81 8.83 -8.02
C ASP A 108 -6.35 9.28 -8.18
N LYS A 109 -6.17 10.59 -8.15
CA LYS A 109 -4.88 11.29 -8.23
C LYS A 109 -4.34 11.71 -6.87
N ILE A 110 -5.04 11.43 -5.78
CA ILE A 110 -4.82 12.04 -4.45
C ILE A 110 -3.36 11.92 -3.97
N THR A 111 -2.67 10.83 -4.24
CA THR A 111 -1.26 10.68 -3.84
C THR A 111 -0.38 11.82 -4.37
N ILE A 112 -0.68 12.35 -5.57
CA ILE A 112 0.14 13.39 -6.22
C ILE A 112 0.12 14.71 -5.43
N PRO A 113 -1.03 15.30 -5.08
CA PRO A 113 -1.06 16.51 -4.26
C PRO A 113 -0.83 16.22 -2.76
N LEU A 114 -1.20 15.04 -2.25
CA LEU A 114 -1.14 14.71 -0.83
C LEU A 114 0.30 14.62 -0.31
N VAL A 115 1.17 13.92 -1.03
CA VAL A 115 2.57 13.73 -0.60
C VAL A 115 3.28 15.08 -0.41
N PRO A 116 3.24 16.02 -1.36
CA PRO A 116 3.83 17.36 -1.17
C PRO A 116 3.22 18.16 -0.02
N VAL A 117 1.89 18.09 0.18
CA VAL A 117 1.21 18.77 1.30
C VAL A 117 1.73 18.23 2.64
N VAL A 118 1.83 16.91 2.79
CA VAL A 118 2.32 16.28 4.02
C VAL A 118 3.81 16.54 4.24
N MET A 119 4.62 16.57 3.15
CA MET A 119 6.04 16.98 3.20
C MET A 119 6.19 18.42 3.72
N ALA A 120 5.41 19.35 3.19
CA ALA A 120 5.45 20.76 3.57
C ALA A 120 5.09 20.96 5.05
N CYS A 121 4.27 20.06 5.62
CA CYS A 121 3.98 19.99 7.06
C CYS A 121 5.07 19.32 7.89
N GLY A 122 6.16 18.85 7.30
CA GLY A 122 7.33 18.30 8.01
C GLY A 122 7.35 16.78 8.22
N ALA A 123 6.35 16.04 7.74
CA ALA A 123 6.39 14.60 7.74
C ALA A 123 7.29 14.04 6.63
N ALA A 124 7.62 12.75 6.70
CA ALA A 124 8.35 12.05 5.68
C ALA A 124 7.52 10.88 5.11
N VAL A 125 7.49 10.75 3.78
CA VAL A 125 6.58 9.84 3.08
C VAL A 125 7.36 8.85 2.18
N PRO A 126 7.58 7.61 2.63
CA PRO A 126 8.15 6.53 1.82
C PRO A 126 7.05 5.85 0.99
N GLN A 127 6.56 6.49 -0.06
CA GLN A 127 5.40 6.04 -0.83
C GLN A 127 5.73 4.94 -1.82
N ALA A 128 5.60 3.68 -1.45
CA ALA A 128 5.54 2.61 -2.42
C ALA A 128 4.21 2.66 -3.18
N ALA A 129 4.26 2.81 -4.48
CA ALA A 129 3.09 2.97 -5.34
C ALA A 129 3.02 1.87 -6.40
N GLY A 130 1.81 1.67 -6.95
CA GLY A 130 1.52 0.69 -7.99
C GLY A 130 1.21 1.33 -9.34
N ARG A 131 1.22 0.47 -10.37
CA ARG A 131 0.68 0.76 -11.69
C ARG A 131 -0.84 0.56 -11.70
N GLY A 132 -1.49 1.06 -12.73
CA GLY A 132 -2.93 0.89 -12.93
C GLY A 132 -3.33 -0.57 -13.08
N LEU A 133 -4.55 -0.88 -12.64
CA LEU A 133 -5.17 -2.17 -12.78
C LEU A 133 -6.61 -2.01 -13.25
N GLY A 134 -7.01 -2.83 -14.22
CA GLY A 134 -8.36 -2.82 -14.77
C GLY A 134 -8.71 -1.45 -15.33
N HIS A 135 -9.75 -0.82 -14.78
CA HIS A 135 -10.28 0.48 -15.23
C HIS A 135 -9.64 1.69 -14.50
N THR A 136 -8.64 1.48 -13.63
CA THR A 136 -8.01 2.55 -12.85
C THR A 136 -6.60 2.84 -13.36
N GLY A 137 -6.18 4.12 -13.33
CA GLY A 137 -4.80 4.54 -13.56
C GLY A 137 -3.97 4.44 -12.27
N GLY A 138 -2.73 3.94 -12.36
CA GLY A 138 -1.81 3.88 -11.22
C GLY A 138 -1.09 5.21 -10.99
N THR A 139 -0.66 5.44 -9.75
CA THR A 139 0.12 6.63 -9.37
C THR A 139 1.41 6.73 -10.19
N LEU A 140 2.10 5.61 -10.41
CA LEU A 140 3.34 5.59 -11.20
C LEU A 140 3.09 5.98 -12.65
N ASP A 141 2.04 5.42 -13.28
CA ASP A 141 1.70 5.71 -14.67
C ASP A 141 1.39 7.21 -14.90
N LYS A 142 0.83 7.87 -13.87
CA LYS A 142 0.55 9.30 -13.90
C LYS A 142 1.83 10.13 -13.79
N LEU A 143 2.66 9.84 -12.80
CA LEU A 143 3.91 10.56 -12.58
C LEU A 143 4.93 10.37 -13.71
N GLU A 144 4.97 9.18 -14.32
CA GLU A 144 5.80 8.91 -15.51
C GLU A 144 5.34 9.67 -16.77
N ALA A 145 4.18 10.32 -16.75
CA ALA A 145 3.79 11.29 -17.78
C ALA A 145 4.57 12.62 -17.67
N ILE A 146 5.26 12.89 -16.55
CA ILE A 146 6.20 13.99 -16.40
C ILE A 146 7.50 13.59 -17.08
N SER A 147 7.99 14.42 -17.98
CA SER A 147 9.21 14.12 -18.76
C SER A 147 10.39 13.85 -17.83
N GLY A 148 11.09 12.71 -18.02
CA GLY A 148 12.27 12.32 -17.27
C GLY A 148 12.00 11.72 -15.87
N PHE A 149 10.76 11.76 -15.35
CA PHE A 149 10.45 11.19 -14.05
C PHE A 149 10.66 9.68 -14.02
N THR A 150 11.32 9.19 -12.97
CA THR A 150 11.48 7.76 -12.73
C THR A 150 11.03 7.37 -11.32
N ALA A 151 10.28 6.28 -11.23
CA ALA A 151 9.90 5.63 -9.97
C ALA A 151 10.78 4.41 -9.64
N GLU A 152 11.68 4.03 -10.53
CA GLU A 152 12.63 2.93 -10.33
C GLU A 152 13.81 3.43 -9.50
N LEU A 153 13.65 3.40 -8.18
CA LEU A 153 14.65 3.87 -7.22
C LEU A 153 15.26 2.70 -6.46
N SER A 154 16.58 2.72 -6.30
CA SER A 154 17.25 1.84 -5.36
C SER A 154 16.94 2.23 -3.92
N LYS A 155 17.07 1.30 -2.97
CA LYS A 155 16.89 1.56 -1.54
C LYS A 155 17.78 2.71 -1.03
N ALA A 156 19.00 2.83 -1.56
CA ALA A 156 19.90 3.94 -1.21
C ALA A 156 19.36 5.30 -1.68
N GLN A 157 18.80 5.38 -2.88
CA GLN A 157 18.17 6.59 -3.41
C GLN A 157 16.90 6.97 -2.63
N ILE A 158 16.04 5.99 -2.32
CA ILE A 158 14.85 6.21 -1.49
C ILE A 158 15.28 6.80 -0.13
N ARG A 159 16.26 6.18 0.51
CA ARG A 159 16.78 6.61 1.80
C ARG A 159 17.35 8.03 1.75
N GLN A 160 18.13 8.34 0.71
CA GLN A 160 18.71 9.68 0.50
C GLN A 160 17.60 10.73 0.30
N GLN A 161 16.62 10.46 -0.54
CA GLN A 161 15.51 11.40 -0.77
C GLN A 161 14.67 11.64 0.50
N LEU A 162 14.36 10.60 1.27
CA LEU A 162 13.69 10.77 2.57
C LEU A 162 14.48 11.68 3.51
N GLN A 163 15.82 11.55 3.53
CA GLN A 163 16.69 12.40 4.34
C GLN A 163 16.72 13.84 3.85
N ASP A 164 16.86 14.04 2.53
CA ASP A 164 17.11 15.36 1.92
C ASP A 164 15.82 16.18 1.80
N ILE A 165 14.77 15.58 1.24
CA ILE A 165 13.54 16.29 0.89
C ILE A 165 12.29 15.79 1.63
N GLY A 166 12.33 14.61 2.25
CA GLY A 166 11.22 14.07 3.05
C GLY A 166 10.25 13.17 2.30
N ALA A 167 10.43 12.89 1.01
CA ALA A 167 9.61 11.89 0.34
C ALA A 167 10.32 11.19 -0.81
N ALA A 168 9.84 10.00 -1.13
CA ALA A 168 10.15 9.28 -2.35
C ALA A 168 8.89 8.51 -2.79
N ILE A 169 8.52 8.61 -4.08
CA ILE A 169 7.45 7.79 -4.66
C ILE A 169 8.10 6.76 -5.58
N PHE A 170 8.00 5.49 -5.23
CA PHE A 170 8.77 4.44 -5.90
C PHE A 170 7.94 3.20 -6.20
N ALA A 171 8.37 2.45 -7.22
CA ALA A 171 7.79 1.14 -7.52
C ALA A 171 8.07 0.17 -6.38
N ALA A 172 7.09 -0.66 -6.04
CA ALA A 172 7.20 -1.60 -4.91
C ALA A 172 8.35 -2.62 -5.06
N GLY A 173 8.84 -2.84 -6.29
CA GLY A 173 10.05 -3.63 -6.56
C GLY A 173 10.06 -4.99 -5.88
N ASP A 174 11.01 -5.21 -5.00
CA ASP A 174 11.22 -6.46 -4.25
C ASP A 174 10.50 -6.49 -2.89
N LEU A 175 9.62 -5.52 -2.63
CA LEU A 175 8.70 -5.61 -1.48
C LEU A 175 7.67 -6.71 -1.75
N ALA A 176 7.60 -7.70 -0.86
CA ALA A 176 6.66 -8.83 -0.93
C ALA A 176 6.56 -9.49 -2.34
N PRO A 177 7.63 -10.04 -2.92
CA PRO A 177 7.61 -10.63 -4.26
C PRO A 177 6.63 -11.80 -4.39
N ALA A 178 6.31 -12.52 -3.31
CA ALA A 178 5.24 -13.51 -3.29
C ALA A 178 3.89 -12.89 -3.69
N ASP A 179 3.58 -11.67 -3.20
CA ASP A 179 2.35 -10.98 -3.55
C ASP A 179 2.29 -10.65 -5.04
N ARG A 180 3.38 -10.20 -5.64
CA ARG A 180 3.41 -9.89 -7.08
C ARG A 180 3.01 -11.10 -7.93
N LYS A 181 3.54 -12.30 -7.60
CA LYS A 181 3.21 -13.55 -8.28
C LYS A 181 1.75 -13.95 -8.03
N ILE A 182 1.31 -13.91 -6.77
CA ILE A 182 -0.07 -14.24 -6.37
C ILE A 182 -1.06 -13.29 -7.05
N TYR A 183 -0.76 -11.99 -7.08
CA TYR A 183 -1.62 -10.98 -7.67
C TYR A 183 -1.84 -11.20 -9.18
N ALA A 184 -0.77 -11.47 -9.93
CA ALA A 184 -0.85 -11.80 -11.35
C ALA A 184 -1.70 -13.07 -11.60
N LEU A 185 -1.56 -14.08 -10.70
CA LEU A 185 -2.35 -15.30 -10.80
C LEU A 185 -3.83 -15.07 -10.48
N ARG A 186 -4.14 -14.21 -9.50
CA ARG A 186 -5.52 -13.86 -9.12
C ARG A 186 -6.28 -13.20 -10.26
N ASP A 187 -5.61 -12.38 -11.06
CA ASP A 187 -6.20 -11.68 -12.20
C ASP A 187 -6.76 -12.68 -13.25
N VAL A 188 -6.00 -13.73 -13.53
CA VAL A 188 -6.40 -14.75 -14.55
C VAL A 188 -7.24 -15.89 -13.99
N THR A 189 -7.42 -15.98 -12.66
CA THR A 189 -8.19 -17.05 -11.99
C THR A 189 -9.50 -16.58 -11.38
N ALA A 190 -9.91 -15.32 -11.61
CA ALA A 190 -11.11 -14.71 -11.05
C ALA A 190 -11.20 -14.83 -9.51
N THR A 191 -10.08 -14.53 -8.83
CA THR A 191 -9.99 -14.53 -7.37
C THR A 191 -9.55 -13.16 -6.80
N THR A 192 -9.71 -12.09 -7.60
CA THR A 192 -9.34 -10.73 -7.21
C THR A 192 -10.23 -10.17 -6.11
N GLU A 193 -11.52 -10.50 -6.07
CA GLU A 193 -12.51 -9.91 -5.17
C GLU A 193 -12.54 -10.54 -3.76
N SER A 194 -11.59 -11.40 -3.43
CA SER A 194 -11.47 -12.00 -2.10
C SER A 194 -10.98 -10.97 -1.08
N LEU A 195 -11.80 -10.58 -0.10
CA LEU A 195 -11.45 -9.60 0.93
C LEU A 195 -10.11 -9.92 1.65
N PRO A 196 -9.89 -11.15 2.16
CA PRO A 196 -8.64 -11.46 2.82
C PRO A 196 -7.42 -11.37 1.89
N LEU A 197 -7.57 -11.75 0.61
CA LEU A 197 -6.49 -11.65 -0.36
C LEU A 197 -6.23 -10.20 -0.80
N ILE A 198 -7.24 -9.33 -0.83
CA ILE A 198 -7.07 -7.89 -1.05
C ILE A 198 -6.32 -7.29 0.13
N ALA A 199 -6.78 -7.55 1.36
CA ALA A 199 -6.16 -7.01 2.56
C ALA A 199 -4.69 -7.41 2.69
N SER A 200 -4.37 -8.69 2.53
CA SER A 200 -2.98 -9.17 2.61
C SER A 200 -2.09 -8.62 1.50
N SER A 201 -2.60 -8.48 0.28
CA SER A 201 -1.88 -7.92 -0.85
C SER A 201 -1.48 -6.45 -0.61
N ILE A 202 -2.40 -5.64 -0.10
CA ILE A 202 -2.14 -4.25 0.26
C ILE A 202 -1.15 -4.19 1.41
N MET A 203 -1.49 -4.84 2.53
CA MET A 203 -0.77 -4.70 3.78
C MET A 203 0.63 -5.30 3.74
N SER A 204 0.88 -6.36 2.97
CA SER A 204 2.23 -6.92 2.84
C SER A 204 3.24 -5.91 2.31
N LYS A 205 2.88 -5.08 1.33
CA LYS A 205 3.74 -4.02 0.80
C LYS A 205 3.83 -2.84 1.77
N LYS A 206 2.70 -2.39 2.30
CA LYS A 206 2.63 -1.24 3.20
C LYS A 206 3.36 -1.44 4.52
N LEU A 207 3.37 -2.65 5.05
CA LEU A 207 4.12 -2.99 6.26
C LEU A 207 5.60 -3.28 6.00
N ALA A 208 5.99 -3.54 4.73
CA ALA A 208 7.38 -3.77 4.35
C ALA A 208 8.13 -2.49 3.94
N GLU A 209 7.43 -1.39 3.61
CA GLU A 209 8.02 -0.16 3.06
C GLU A 209 8.68 0.77 4.09
N GLY A 210 8.51 0.51 5.41
CA GLY A 210 9.23 1.21 6.47
C GLY A 210 8.56 2.47 7.02
N ALA A 211 7.28 2.72 6.73
CA ALA A 211 6.50 3.76 7.39
C ALA A 211 6.19 3.39 8.85
N ASN A 212 6.13 4.39 9.73
CA ASN A 212 5.82 4.21 11.15
C ASN A 212 4.32 4.34 11.45
N ALA A 213 3.55 4.88 10.53
CA ALA A 213 2.09 4.98 10.59
C ALA A 213 1.50 4.89 9.17
N LEU A 214 0.25 4.46 9.05
CA LEU A 214 -0.42 4.24 7.78
C LEU A 214 -1.85 4.81 7.81
N VAL A 215 -2.23 5.50 6.74
CA VAL A 215 -3.60 5.94 6.49
C VAL A 215 -4.13 5.23 5.25
N LEU A 216 -5.30 4.61 5.38
CA LEU A 216 -5.97 3.89 4.32
C LEU A 216 -7.13 4.72 3.77
N ASP A 217 -7.12 4.98 2.49
CA ASP A 217 -8.19 5.61 1.73
C ASP A 217 -9.01 4.50 1.05
N THR A 218 -10.05 4.03 1.73
CA THR A 218 -10.87 2.91 1.27
C THR A 218 -12.05 3.44 0.46
N LYS A 219 -11.94 3.31 -0.86
CA LYS A 219 -12.94 3.80 -1.82
C LYS A 219 -14.21 2.96 -1.81
N VAL A 220 -15.36 3.63 -1.87
CA VAL A 220 -16.70 3.03 -1.91
C VAL A 220 -17.48 3.61 -3.08
N GLY A 221 -18.09 2.76 -3.91
CA GLY A 221 -19.00 3.22 -4.95
C GLY A 221 -18.74 2.63 -6.34
N ARG A 222 -19.45 3.12 -7.34
CA ARG A 222 -19.47 2.55 -8.69
C ARG A 222 -18.10 2.61 -9.38
N GLY A 223 -17.30 3.61 -9.09
CA GLY A 223 -15.93 3.78 -9.61
C GLY A 223 -14.85 3.07 -8.80
N ALA A 224 -15.17 2.48 -7.64
CA ALA A 224 -14.27 1.71 -6.80
C ALA A 224 -14.33 0.21 -7.13
N PHE A 225 -13.41 -0.59 -6.58
CA PHE A 225 -13.50 -2.05 -6.62
C PHE A 225 -14.63 -2.58 -5.74
N LEU A 226 -14.78 -2.07 -4.52
CA LEU A 226 -15.87 -2.40 -3.60
C LEU A 226 -17.05 -1.45 -3.82
N LYS A 227 -18.23 -2.03 -3.99
CA LYS A 227 -19.42 -1.26 -4.39
C LYS A 227 -20.27 -0.82 -3.21
N THR A 228 -20.18 -1.52 -2.09
CA THR A 228 -21.00 -1.25 -0.91
C THR A 228 -20.15 -0.73 0.25
N GLU A 229 -20.76 0.12 1.08
CA GLU A 229 -20.11 0.61 2.30
C GLU A 229 -19.79 -0.53 3.27
N ALA A 230 -20.64 -1.55 3.35
CA ALA A 230 -20.44 -2.67 4.25
C ALA A 230 -19.15 -3.46 3.93
N GLU A 231 -18.94 -3.80 2.65
CA GLU A 231 -17.72 -4.49 2.18
C GLU A 231 -16.48 -3.63 2.38
N SER A 232 -16.56 -2.34 2.04
CA SER A 232 -15.43 -1.42 2.18
C SER A 232 -15.08 -1.21 3.65
N ARG A 233 -16.06 -1.16 4.54
CA ARG A 233 -15.86 -1.05 5.99
C ARG A 233 -15.25 -2.32 6.57
N GLU A 234 -15.64 -3.49 6.09
CA GLU A 234 -15.06 -4.77 6.48
C GLU A 234 -13.59 -4.85 6.05
N LEU A 235 -13.28 -4.48 4.80
CA LEU A 235 -11.90 -4.43 4.31
C LEU A 235 -11.07 -3.44 5.12
N ALA A 236 -11.59 -2.21 5.36
CA ALA A 236 -10.91 -1.19 6.15
C ALA A 236 -10.56 -1.68 7.56
N ARG A 237 -11.51 -2.28 8.28
CA ARG A 237 -11.28 -2.87 9.60
C ARG A 237 -10.22 -3.96 9.56
N THR A 238 -10.32 -4.87 8.60
CA THR A 238 -9.36 -5.96 8.43
C THR A 238 -7.93 -5.42 8.23
N MET A 239 -7.77 -4.40 7.40
CA MET A 239 -6.45 -3.79 7.16
C MET A 239 -5.94 -3.00 8.38
N VAL A 240 -6.82 -2.28 9.08
CA VAL A 240 -6.49 -1.56 10.33
C VAL A 240 -6.02 -2.55 11.40
N ASP A 241 -6.75 -3.65 11.57
CA ASP A 241 -6.40 -4.69 12.55
C ASP A 241 -5.04 -5.34 12.22
N LEU A 242 -4.77 -5.62 10.94
CA LEU A 242 -3.47 -6.14 10.48
C LEU A 242 -2.32 -5.16 10.77
N GLY A 243 -2.50 -3.87 10.43
CA GLY A 243 -1.47 -2.86 10.65
C GLY A 243 -1.16 -2.69 12.14
N ASN A 244 -2.20 -2.58 12.97
CA ASN A 244 -2.05 -2.44 14.42
C ASN A 244 -1.43 -3.69 15.06
N ALA A 245 -1.83 -4.89 14.63
CA ALA A 245 -1.24 -6.14 15.11
C ALA A 245 0.25 -6.27 14.73
N TYR A 246 0.66 -5.66 13.61
CA TYR A 246 2.05 -5.59 13.17
C TYR A 246 2.87 -4.51 13.87
N GLY A 247 2.23 -3.64 14.66
CA GLY A 247 2.87 -2.53 15.39
C GLY A 247 2.98 -1.25 14.57
N VAL A 248 2.26 -1.14 13.46
CA VAL A 248 2.13 0.09 12.65
C VAL A 248 0.75 0.69 12.89
N PRO A 249 0.63 1.78 13.66
CA PRO A 249 -0.63 2.48 13.84
C PRO A 249 -1.30 2.77 12.50
N THR A 250 -2.49 2.23 12.32
CA THR A 250 -3.18 2.28 11.04
C THR A 250 -4.58 2.87 11.24
N ARG A 251 -4.94 3.82 10.37
CA ARG A 251 -6.27 4.45 10.32
C ARG A 251 -6.88 4.25 8.94
N ALA A 252 -8.19 4.37 8.83
CA ALA A 252 -8.89 4.25 7.54
C ALA A 252 -10.02 5.27 7.42
N LEU A 253 -10.12 5.90 6.25
CA LEU A 253 -11.26 6.68 5.82
C LEU A 253 -12.01 5.89 4.75
N LEU A 254 -13.35 5.92 4.82
CA LEU A 254 -14.19 5.48 3.72
C LEU A 254 -14.53 6.70 2.89
N THR A 255 -14.21 6.66 1.59
CA THR A 255 -14.34 7.80 0.71
C THR A 255 -15.19 7.48 -0.50
N ASN A 256 -16.00 8.45 -0.93
CA ASN A 256 -16.95 8.26 -2.02
C ASN A 256 -16.23 8.13 -3.38
N MET A 257 -16.65 7.14 -4.17
CA MET A 257 -16.22 6.92 -5.55
C MET A 257 -17.40 6.58 -6.47
N ASP A 258 -18.58 7.12 -6.18
CA ASP A 258 -19.75 6.99 -7.08
C ASP A 258 -19.60 7.84 -8.35
N VAL A 259 -18.79 8.86 -8.27
CA VAL A 259 -18.37 9.70 -9.40
C VAL A 259 -16.85 9.71 -9.50
N PRO A 260 -16.28 9.94 -10.69
CA PRO A 260 -14.84 10.16 -10.83
C PRO A 260 -14.37 11.31 -9.93
N LEU A 261 -13.18 11.18 -9.34
CA LEU A 261 -12.61 12.21 -8.51
C LEU A 261 -12.02 13.33 -9.38
N GLY A 262 -12.41 14.56 -9.10
CA GLY A 262 -12.03 15.72 -9.89
C GLY A 262 -12.71 15.75 -11.26
N ARG A 263 -12.13 16.49 -12.19
CA ARG A 263 -12.66 16.74 -13.54
C ARG A 263 -11.83 16.06 -14.63
N ALA A 264 -10.61 15.66 -14.31
CA ALA A 264 -9.68 15.01 -15.24
C ALA A 264 -9.51 13.54 -14.92
N VAL A 265 -9.54 12.68 -15.96
CA VAL A 265 -9.26 11.24 -15.87
C VAL A 265 -8.30 10.87 -17.01
N GLY A 266 -7.10 10.43 -16.64
CA GLY A 266 -5.99 10.10 -17.54
C GLY A 266 -4.65 10.55 -16.96
N ASN A 267 -3.55 9.92 -17.36
CA ASN A 267 -2.27 10.09 -16.67
C ASN A 267 -1.81 11.56 -16.58
N ALA A 268 -1.46 12.18 -17.70
CA ALA A 268 -0.94 13.55 -17.72
C ALA A 268 -1.96 14.59 -17.26
N VAL A 269 -3.25 14.43 -17.61
CA VAL A 269 -4.30 15.40 -17.23
C VAL A 269 -4.61 15.33 -15.75
N GLU A 270 -4.43 14.18 -15.10
CA GLU A 270 -4.55 14.07 -13.64
C GLU A 270 -3.36 14.70 -12.92
N VAL A 271 -2.16 14.65 -13.50
CA VAL A 271 -1.00 15.41 -12.99
C VAL A 271 -1.27 16.91 -13.10
N ALA A 272 -1.75 17.40 -14.25
CA ALA A 272 -2.07 18.81 -14.43
C ALA A 272 -3.11 19.30 -13.41
N GLU A 273 -4.19 18.54 -13.20
CA GLU A 273 -5.20 18.86 -12.18
C GLU A 273 -4.63 18.85 -10.75
N SER A 274 -3.68 17.95 -10.47
CA SER A 274 -2.97 17.92 -9.18
C SER A 274 -2.07 19.15 -8.99
N VAL A 275 -1.45 19.64 -10.05
CA VAL A 275 -0.68 20.90 -10.05
C VAL A 275 -1.61 22.09 -9.77
N ASP A 276 -2.81 22.12 -10.36
CA ASP A 276 -3.80 23.15 -10.07
C ASP A 276 -4.18 23.17 -8.57
N VAL A 277 -4.33 21.97 -7.95
CA VAL A 277 -4.59 21.86 -6.50
C VAL A 277 -3.42 22.43 -5.69
N LEU A 278 -2.19 22.06 -6.04
CA LEU A 278 -0.98 22.54 -5.35
C LEU A 278 -0.73 24.04 -5.54
N ALA A 279 -1.30 24.64 -6.60
CA ALA A 279 -1.29 26.07 -6.84
C ALA A 279 -2.42 26.84 -6.09
N GLY A 280 -3.17 26.17 -5.23
CA GLY A 280 -4.27 26.75 -4.44
C GLY A 280 -5.61 26.82 -5.18
N GLY A 281 -5.76 26.08 -6.30
CA GLY A 281 -6.98 25.94 -7.08
C GLY A 281 -7.49 24.50 -7.13
N GLY A 282 -7.92 24.06 -8.31
CA GLY A 282 -8.36 22.70 -8.58
C GLY A 282 -9.81 22.40 -8.17
N PRO A 283 -10.29 21.15 -8.36
CA PRO A 283 -11.61 20.71 -7.97
C PRO A 283 -11.74 20.60 -6.44
N GLU A 284 -12.89 21.06 -5.92
CA GLU A 284 -13.18 21.13 -4.49
C GLU A 284 -13.09 19.74 -3.82
N ASP A 285 -13.62 18.70 -4.47
CA ASP A 285 -13.58 17.31 -3.97
C ASP A 285 -12.17 16.75 -3.85
N VAL A 286 -11.27 17.12 -4.77
CA VAL A 286 -9.84 16.73 -4.71
C VAL A 286 -9.13 17.46 -3.57
N VAL A 287 -9.39 18.77 -3.42
CA VAL A 287 -8.82 19.58 -2.33
C VAL A 287 -9.30 19.06 -0.98
N GLU A 288 -10.63 18.88 -0.81
CA GLU A 288 -11.22 18.38 0.44
C GLU A 288 -10.62 17.04 0.86
N LEU A 289 -10.58 16.07 -0.07
CA LEU A 289 -10.05 14.74 0.22
C LEU A 289 -8.54 14.76 0.50
N THR A 290 -7.78 15.57 -0.24
CA THR A 290 -6.34 15.75 0.02
C THR A 290 -6.10 16.27 1.43
N LEU A 291 -6.83 17.30 1.85
CA LEU A 291 -6.68 17.89 3.18
C LEU A 291 -7.19 16.95 4.30
N ALA A 292 -8.27 16.21 4.07
CA ALA A 292 -8.77 15.24 5.03
C ALA A 292 -7.74 14.14 5.30
N LEU A 293 -7.18 13.56 4.24
CA LEU A 293 -6.13 12.54 4.35
C LEU A 293 -4.83 13.11 4.93
N ALA A 294 -4.46 14.34 4.58
CA ALA A 294 -3.28 15.00 5.14
C ALA A 294 -3.40 15.16 6.66
N ARG A 295 -4.56 15.59 7.17
CA ARG A 295 -4.80 15.69 8.62
C ARG A 295 -4.64 14.36 9.33
N GLU A 296 -5.23 13.29 8.78
CA GLU A 296 -5.09 11.95 9.35
C GLU A 296 -3.63 11.44 9.31
N MET A 297 -2.89 11.75 8.24
CA MET A 297 -1.48 11.39 8.14
C MET A 297 -0.63 12.15 9.16
N LEU A 298 -0.85 13.45 9.31
CA LEU A 298 -0.13 14.28 10.28
C LEU A 298 -0.41 13.84 11.72
N ASP A 299 -1.67 13.61 12.06
CA ASP A 299 -2.08 13.06 13.36
C ASP A 299 -1.42 11.70 13.64
N ALA A 300 -1.44 10.79 12.64
CA ALA A 300 -0.82 9.48 12.78
C ALA A 300 0.72 9.55 12.93
N ALA A 301 1.33 10.60 12.36
CA ALA A 301 2.77 10.89 12.46
C ALA A 301 3.17 11.65 13.73
N GLY A 302 2.22 12.02 14.60
CA GLY A 302 2.45 12.80 15.80
C GLY A 302 2.78 14.28 15.54
N LEU A 303 2.26 14.83 14.44
CA LEU A 303 2.40 16.22 14.01
C LEU A 303 1.06 16.98 14.19
N ASP A 304 0.44 16.81 15.35
CA ASP A 304 -0.86 17.38 15.67
C ASP A 304 -0.83 18.92 15.64
N GLY A 305 -1.96 19.52 15.25
CA GLY A 305 -2.16 20.97 15.29
C GLY A 305 -1.58 21.73 14.10
N ILE A 306 -1.00 21.03 13.10
CA ILE A 306 -0.57 21.65 11.84
C ILE A 306 -1.76 21.64 10.87
N ASP A 307 -2.16 22.83 10.36
CA ASP A 307 -3.18 22.89 9.32
C ASP A 307 -2.57 22.74 7.93
N PRO A 308 -2.81 21.62 7.23
CA PRO A 308 -2.24 21.38 5.91
C PRO A 308 -2.78 22.35 4.85
N ALA A 309 -3.92 23.01 5.07
CA ALA A 309 -4.50 23.95 4.10
C ALA A 309 -3.60 25.17 3.86
N VAL A 310 -2.78 25.55 4.84
CA VAL A 310 -1.83 26.67 4.71
C VAL A 310 -0.83 26.40 3.58
N THR A 311 -0.40 25.14 3.40
CA THR A 311 0.62 24.77 2.41
C THR A 311 0.17 24.96 0.96
N LEU A 312 -1.14 24.94 0.71
CA LEU A 312 -1.72 25.21 -0.61
C LEU A 312 -1.82 26.71 -0.90
N THR A 313 -1.84 27.55 0.14
CA THR A 313 -2.00 29.00 0.00
C THR A 313 -0.67 29.75 0.06
N ASP A 314 0.32 29.24 0.77
CA ASP A 314 1.66 29.83 0.87
C ASP A 314 2.67 29.34 -0.19
N GLY A 315 2.25 28.32 -0.98
CA GLY A 315 3.05 27.75 -2.07
C GLY A 315 4.03 26.67 -1.63
N SER A 316 4.16 26.38 -0.34
CA SER A 316 5.16 25.39 0.16
C SER A 316 4.89 23.97 -0.34
N ALA A 317 3.62 23.57 -0.52
CA ALA A 317 3.28 22.28 -1.11
C ALA A 317 3.75 22.19 -2.58
N MET A 318 3.60 23.25 -3.36
CA MET A 318 4.09 23.29 -4.74
C MET A 318 5.61 23.19 -4.79
N ASP A 319 6.33 23.87 -3.89
CA ASP A 319 7.79 23.80 -3.82
C ASP A 319 8.27 22.39 -3.45
N CYS A 320 7.57 21.72 -2.52
CA CYS A 320 7.79 20.31 -2.20
C CYS A 320 7.57 19.40 -3.41
N PHE A 321 6.53 19.64 -4.21
CA PHE A 321 6.27 18.86 -5.43
C PHE A 321 7.39 19.03 -6.46
N ARG A 322 7.82 20.27 -6.70
CA ARG A 322 8.97 20.54 -7.60
C ARG A 322 10.24 19.82 -7.13
N ALA A 323 10.52 19.88 -5.82
CA ALA A 323 11.67 19.18 -5.26
C ALA A 323 11.58 17.67 -5.44
N LEU A 324 10.41 17.08 -5.21
CA LEU A 324 10.15 15.64 -5.40
C LEU A 324 10.35 15.23 -6.86
N VAL A 325 9.75 15.97 -7.79
CA VAL A 325 9.86 15.68 -9.23
C VAL A 325 11.29 15.80 -9.70
N ALA A 326 11.99 16.87 -9.32
CA ALA A 326 13.40 17.07 -9.68
C ALA A 326 14.33 15.99 -9.10
N ALA A 327 14.10 15.57 -7.84
CA ALA A 327 14.87 14.49 -7.20
C ALA A 327 14.70 13.13 -7.90
N GLN A 328 13.59 12.95 -8.61
CA GLN A 328 13.29 11.74 -9.38
C GLN A 328 13.52 11.93 -10.90
N GLY A 329 14.26 12.98 -11.28
CA GLY A 329 14.71 13.23 -12.66
C GLY A 329 13.69 13.88 -13.57
N GLY A 330 12.52 14.26 -13.06
CA GLY A 330 11.46 14.88 -13.83
C GLY A 330 11.69 16.37 -14.06
N ASP A 331 11.10 16.87 -15.14
CA ASP A 331 11.06 18.29 -15.53
C ASP A 331 9.58 18.72 -15.61
N LEU A 332 9.18 19.70 -14.76
CA LEU A 332 7.80 20.20 -14.60
C LEU A 332 7.55 21.43 -15.44
#